data_ee54faf7a33f53fbc66f06db2f506bd1
#
_entry.id   ee54faf7a33f53fbc66f06db2f506bd1
#
_cell.length_a   1.000
_cell.length_b   1.000
_cell.length_c   1.000
_cell.angle_alpha   90.00
_cell.angle_beta   90.00
_cell.angle_gamma   90.00
#
_symmetry.space_group_name_H-M   'P 1'
#
loop_
_entity.id
_entity.type
_entity.pdbx_description
1 polymer ?
#
loop_
_entity_poly.entity_id
_entity_poly.type
_entity_poly.pdbx_seq_one_letter_code
_entity_poly.pdbx_strand_id
1 'polypeptide(L)'
;YIMGMSLLPEGFEKNLIGMTEGDTKTFSFDVPGAEEGAGPIECTVTVLECQCKEVPELTDEWVTKNIPMVRDAAALRGSIRESLLAEQQAQYREMQLSLAADELGSRFTGKIDDEVYEAMRETLMQNVKGSLAQQGVQFDEFVAMQGGIQQFSMMLMVQARQMLVQGYSLDALFRHENMDLTDEDILAACRAMNPADPTTVRRQMEGNGQGFVLRETAGRLKANRWLLEHANVVIEGQQPAPAAEEAPKAE
;
A
#
# COMPACT_ATOMS: atom_id res chain seq x y z
N TYR A 1 -10.26 -15.75 19.32
CA TYR A 1 -10.73 -15.43 17.96
C TYR A 1 -11.72 -14.26 18.00
N ILE A 2 -11.61 -13.30 17.10
CA ILE A 2 -12.52 -12.15 17.01
C ILE A 2 -13.44 -12.36 15.80
N MET A 3 -14.73 -12.52 16.07
CA MET A 3 -15.78 -12.70 15.06
C MET A 3 -15.85 -11.44 14.15
N GLY A 4 -15.97 -11.64 12.85
CA GLY A 4 -16.07 -10.55 11.85
C GLY A 4 -14.75 -9.98 11.34
N MET A 5 -13.60 -10.48 11.82
CA MET A 5 -12.29 -10.10 11.26
C MET A 5 -11.86 -10.95 10.07
N SER A 6 -12.65 -11.94 9.68
CA SER A 6 -12.41 -12.83 8.53
C SER A 6 -10.99 -13.44 8.49
N LEU A 7 -10.43 -13.73 9.67
CA LEU A 7 -9.11 -14.37 9.80
C LEU A 7 -9.13 -15.84 9.38
N LEU A 8 -10.30 -16.47 9.39
CA LEU A 8 -10.55 -17.83 8.93
C LEU A 8 -11.65 -17.83 7.87
N PRO A 9 -11.73 -18.89 7.05
CA PRO A 9 -12.74 -18.98 5.99
C PRO A 9 -14.17 -18.76 6.50
N GLU A 10 -15.02 -18.20 5.66
CA GLU A 10 -16.40 -17.82 5.99
C GLU A 10 -17.22 -18.98 6.58
N GLY A 11 -16.96 -20.20 6.12
CA GLY A 11 -17.57 -21.42 6.63
C GLY A 11 -17.26 -21.70 8.12
N PHE A 12 -16.13 -21.23 8.63
CA PHE A 12 -15.76 -21.38 10.03
C PHE A 12 -16.60 -20.49 10.94
N GLU A 13 -16.69 -19.19 10.64
CA GLU A 13 -17.44 -18.24 11.47
C GLU A 13 -18.93 -18.55 11.55
N LYS A 14 -19.54 -18.98 10.43
CA LYS A 14 -20.95 -19.37 10.39
C LYS A 14 -21.29 -20.50 11.38
N ASN A 15 -20.35 -21.40 11.62
CA ASN A 15 -20.53 -22.51 12.53
C ASN A 15 -20.38 -22.13 14.01
N LEU A 16 -19.73 -21.01 14.32
CA LEU A 16 -19.57 -20.50 15.67
C LEU A 16 -20.77 -19.69 16.16
N ILE A 17 -21.58 -19.16 15.24
CA ILE A 17 -22.74 -18.35 15.59
C ILE A 17 -23.73 -19.19 16.41
N GLY A 18 -24.08 -18.68 17.60
CA GLY A 18 -25.01 -19.32 18.51
C GLY A 18 -24.40 -20.32 19.50
N MET A 19 -23.08 -20.54 19.46
CA MET A 19 -22.35 -21.30 20.47
C MET A 19 -22.20 -20.47 21.74
N THR A 20 -22.28 -21.17 22.91
CA THR A 20 -22.09 -20.59 24.24
C THR A 20 -20.85 -21.16 24.90
N GLU A 21 -20.44 -20.57 26.03
CA GLU A 21 -19.30 -21.03 26.81
C GLU A 21 -19.51 -22.50 27.25
N GLY A 22 -18.49 -23.33 27.01
CA GLY A 22 -18.50 -24.77 27.27
C GLY A 22 -18.96 -25.60 26.07
N ASP A 23 -19.57 -25.04 25.05
CA ASP A 23 -20.02 -25.79 23.88
C ASP A 23 -18.87 -26.35 23.08
N THR A 24 -19.01 -27.58 22.59
CA THR A 24 -18.08 -28.21 21.66
C THR A 24 -18.83 -28.63 20.39
N LYS A 25 -18.35 -28.23 19.25
CA LYS A 25 -18.92 -28.53 17.94
C LYS A 25 -17.86 -28.98 16.95
N THR A 26 -18.15 -30.10 16.27
CA THR A 26 -17.33 -30.58 15.16
C THR A 26 -18.03 -30.23 13.85
N PHE A 27 -17.32 -29.62 12.94
CA PHE A 27 -17.84 -29.24 11.63
C PHE A 27 -16.72 -29.23 10.61
N SER A 28 -17.09 -29.26 9.32
CA SER A 28 -16.17 -29.17 8.21
C SER A 28 -16.45 -27.90 7.39
N PHE A 29 -15.41 -27.32 6.81
CA PHE A 29 -15.49 -26.16 5.94
C PHE A 29 -14.45 -26.25 4.82
N ASP A 30 -14.76 -25.60 3.70
CA ASP A 30 -13.87 -25.53 2.57
C ASP A 30 -12.89 -24.36 2.71
N VAL A 31 -11.63 -24.58 2.36
CA VAL A 31 -10.61 -23.52 2.35
C VAL A 31 -10.48 -22.97 0.93
N PRO A 32 -10.80 -21.71 0.68
CA PRO A 32 -10.63 -21.10 -0.62
C PRO A 32 -9.16 -21.13 -1.05
N GLY A 33 -8.87 -21.68 -2.24
CA GLY A 33 -7.51 -21.79 -2.78
C GLY A 33 -6.75 -23.05 -2.37
N ALA A 34 -7.39 -24.03 -1.73
CA ALA A 34 -6.80 -25.35 -1.54
C ALA A 34 -6.61 -26.07 -2.89
N GLU A 35 -5.59 -26.93 -2.98
CA GLU A 35 -5.30 -27.70 -4.22
C GLU A 35 -6.53 -28.49 -4.69
N GLU A 36 -6.73 -28.64 -6.01
CA GLU A 36 -7.79 -29.46 -6.60
C GLU A 36 -7.70 -30.90 -6.05
N GLY A 37 -8.69 -31.25 -5.20
CA GLY A 37 -8.75 -32.56 -4.53
C GLY A 37 -8.52 -32.54 -3.02
N ALA A 38 -8.16 -31.42 -2.41
CA ALA A 38 -8.21 -31.25 -0.97
C ALA A 38 -9.68 -31.20 -0.52
N GLY A 39 -10.10 -32.22 0.24
CA GLY A 39 -11.45 -32.25 0.82
C GLY A 39 -11.64 -31.21 1.91
N PRO A 40 -12.89 -31.03 2.41
CA PRO A 40 -13.20 -30.10 3.49
C PRO A 40 -12.37 -30.43 4.73
N ILE A 41 -11.88 -29.39 5.40
CA ILE A 41 -11.16 -29.57 6.67
C ILE A 41 -12.17 -29.77 7.79
N GLU A 42 -12.07 -30.90 8.50
CA GLU A 42 -12.87 -31.18 9.71
C GLU A 42 -12.15 -30.58 10.92
N CYS A 43 -12.84 -29.73 11.68
CA CYS A 43 -12.32 -29.21 12.93
C CYS A 43 -13.31 -29.35 14.08
N THR A 44 -12.78 -29.53 15.28
CA THR A 44 -13.56 -29.54 16.53
C THR A 44 -13.18 -28.29 17.33
N VAL A 45 -14.17 -27.46 17.60
CA VAL A 45 -14.01 -26.22 18.35
C VAL A 45 -14.73 -26.31 19.68
N THR A 46 -14.05 -25.97 20.77
CA THR A 46 -14.63 -25.81 22.09
C THR A 46 -14.55 -24.35 22.50
N VAL A 47 -15.67 -23.74 22.84
CA VAL A 47 -15.74 -22.36 23.31
C VAL A 47 -15.39 -22.36 24.80
N LEU A 48 -14.25 -21.76 25.14
CA LEU A 48 -13.79 -21.65 26.52
C LEU A 48 -14.39 -20.43 27.22
N GLU A 49 -14.54 -19.32 26.51
CA GLU A 49 -15.05 -18.05 27.02
C GLU A 49 -15.68 -17.25 25.88
N CYS A 50 -16.80 -16.60 26.15
CA CYS A 50 -17.46 -15.68 25.24
C CYS A 50 -17.31 -14.25 25.77
N GLN A 51 -16.53 -13.43 25.08
CA GLN A 51 -16.40 -12.01 25.39
C GLN A 51 -17.22 -11.17 24.40
N CYS A 52 -18.06 -10.28 24.93
CA CYS A 52 -18.81 -9.32 24.14
C CYS A 52 -18.17 -7.94 24.28
N LYS A 53 -17.90 -7.27 23.14
CA LYS A 53 -17.44 -5.91 23.16
C LYS A 53 -18.63 -4.97 23.24
N GLU A 54 -18.87 -4.43 24.42
CA GLU A 54 -19.85 -3.35 24.58
C GLU A 54 -19.27 -2.06 24.00
N VAL A 55 -19.89 -1.56 22.94
CA VAL A 55 -19.52 -0.27 22.32
C VAL A 55 -20.39 0.79 22.98
N PRO A 56 -19.82 1.75 23.70
CA PRO A 56 -20.59 2.82 24.32
C PRO A 56 -21.25 3.70 23.24
N GLU A 57 -22.41 4.25 23.56
CA GLU A 57 -23.07 5.20 22.68
C GLU A 57 -22.22 6.47 22.55
N LEU A 58 -22.01 6.92 21.31
CA LEU A 58 -21.21 8.10 21.00
C LEU A 58 -22.04 9.36 21.29
N THR A 59 -22.02 9.80 22.56
CA THR A 59 -22.63 11.05 23.01
C THR A 59 -21.60 12.15 23.15
N ASP A 60 -22.05 13.43 23.16
CA ASP A 60 -21.17 14.57 23.36
C ASP A 60 -20.46 14.53 24.71
N GLU A 61 -21.14 14.03 25.75
CA GLU A 61 -20.58 13.83 27.09
C GLU A 61 -19.44 12.79 27.05
N TRP A 62 -19.67 11.69 26.35
CA TRP A 62 -18.65 10.63 26.20
C TRP A 62 -17.42 11.18 25.47
N VAL A 63 -17.62 11.94 24.37
CA VAL A 63 -16.53 12.54 23.59
C VAL A 63 -15.72 13.50 24.44
N THR A 64 -16.37 14.43 25.12
CA THR A 64 -15.70 15.44 25.96
C THR A 64 -14.89 14.79 27.09
N LYS A 65 -15.40 13.70 27.66
CA LYS A 65 -14.73 12.96 28.74
C LYS A 65 -13.53 12.18 28.26
N ASN A 66 -13.62 11.50 27.10
CA ASN A 66 -12.61 10.55 26.62
C ASN A 66 -11.63 11.16 25.60
N ILE A 67 -12.05 12.24 24.91
CA ILE A 67 -11.25 12.92 23.87
C ILE A 67 -11.26 14.43 24.13
N PRO A 68 -10.48 14.93 25.12
CA PRO A 68 -10.57 16.32 25.57
C PRO A 68 -10.31 17.38 24.50
N MET A 69 -9.67 17.02 23.39
CA MET A 69 -9.37 17.94 22.27
C MET A 69 -10.54 18.10 21.29
N VAL A 70 -11.61 17.33 21.47
CA VAL A 70 -12.79 17.33 20.58
C VAL A 70 -14.01 17.81 21.35
N ARG A 71 -14.74 18.77 20.77
CA ARG A 71 -15.83 19.47 21.45
C ARG A 71 -17.10 18.62 21.61
N ASP A 72 -17.46 17.86 20.58
CA ASP A 72 -18.70 17.10 20.50
C ASP A 72 -18.59 15.91 19.51
N ALA A 73 -19.58 15.03 19.49
CA ALA A 73 -19.61 13.86 18.61
C ALA A 73 -19.67 14.23 17.11
N ALA A 74 -20.25 15.39 16.79
CA ALA A 74 -20.30 15.86 15.40
C ALA A 74 -18.91 16.30 14.91
N ALA A 75 -18.16 17.02 15.76
CA ALA A 75 -16.78 17.41 15.47
C ALA A 75 -15.87 16.18 15.33
N LEU A 76 -16.04 15.15 16.19
CA LEU A 76 -15.30 13.89 16.07
C LEU A 76 -15.58 13.20 14.74
N ARG A 77 -16.84 13.05 14.35
CA ARG A 77 -17.21 12.47 13.07
C ARG A 77 -16.68 13.29 11.89
N GLY A 78 -16.67 14.62 12.01
CA GLY A 78 -16.09 15.53 11.02
C GLY A 78 -14.60 15.29 10.83
N SER A 79 -13.83 15.29 11.91
CA SER A 79 -12.38 15.09 11.87
C SER A 79 -12.00 13.69 11.34
N ILE A 80 -12.72 12.64 11.75
CA ILE A 80 -12.52 11.29 11.23
C ILE A 80 -12.81 11.24 9.72
N ARG A 81 -13.90 11.85 9.27
CA ARG A 81 -14.25 11.90 7.84
C ARG A 81 -13.18 12.63 7.03
N GLU A 82 -12.71 13.77 7.52
CA GLU A 82 -11.63 14.53 6.87
C GLU A 82 -10.34 13.72 6.80
N SER A 83 -9.97 13.03 7.87
CA SER A 83 -8.81 12.15 7.92
C SER A 83 -8.91 11.01 6.91
N LEU A 84 -10.06 10.33 6.88
CA LEU A 84 -10.30 9.21 5.94
C LEU A 84 -10.32 9.69 4.48
N LEU A 85 -10.90 10.86 4.21
CA LEU A 85 -10.89 11.44 2.87
C LEU A 85 -9.48 11.83 2.43
N ALA A 86 -8.69 12.44 3.33
CA ALA A 86 -7.30 12.78 3.04
C ALA A 86 -6.45 11.54 2.77
N GLU A 87 -6.62 10.49 3.57
CA GLU A 87 -5.94 9.19 3.37
C GLU A 87 -6.36 8.56 2.03
N GLN A 88 -7.65 8.50 1.73
CA GLN A 88 -8.16 7.97 0.47
C GLN A 88 -7.63 8.74 -0.73
N GLN A 89 -7.59 10.07 -0.65
CA GLN A 89 -7.03 10.91 -1.72
C GLN A 89 -5.53 10.67 -1.91
N ALA A 90 -4.78 10.49 -0.82
CA ALA A 90 -3.36 10.18 -0.89
C ALA A 90 -3.11 8.81 -1.55
N GLN A 91 -3.84 7.78 -1.13
CA GLN A 91 -3.77 6.44 -1.73
C GLN A 91 -4.15 6.44 -3.21
N TYR A 92 -5.22 7.18 -3.57
CA TYR A 92 -5.64 7.31 -4.95
C TYR A 92 -4.58 8.00 -5.81
N ARG A 93 -3.97 9.07 -5.31
CA ARG A 93 -2.88 9.77 -6.01
C ARG A 93 -1.66 8.88 -6.18
N GLU A 94 -1.32 8.09 -5.18
CA GLU A 94 -0.20 7.14 -5.27
C GLU A 94 -0.47 6.05 -6.30
N MET A 95 -1.68 5.51 -6.34
CA MET A 95 -2.10 4.57 -7.37
C MET A 95 -2.01 5.18 -8.78
N GLN A 96 -2.44 6.44 -8.96
CA GLN A 96 -2.33 7.13 -10.25
C GLN A 96 -0.87 7.32 -10.68
N LEU A 97 0.02 7.69 -9.75
CA LEU A 97 1.45 7.83 -10.02
C LEU A 97 2.09 6.49 -10.40
N SER A 98 1.71 5.41 -9.73
CA SER A 98 2.16 4.05 -10.04
C SER A 98 1.71 3.62 -11.44
N LEU A 99 0.42 3.77 -11.75
CA LEU A 99 -0.14 3.42 -13.07
C LEU A 99 0.50 4.24 -14.20
N ALA A 100 0.75 5.54 -13.99
CA ALA A 100 1.41 6.38 -14.97
C ALA A 100 2.86 5.91 -15.23
N ALA A 101 3.60 5.56 -14.18
CA ALA A 101 4.95 5.02 -14.30
C ALA A 101 4.98 3.64 -14.97
N ASP A 102 3.99 2.77 -14.69
CA ASP A 102 3.82 1.47 -15.34
C ASP A 102 3.56 1.63 -16.85
N GLU A 103 2.67 2.52 -17.22
CA GLU A 103 2.36 2.80 -18.63
C GLU A 103 3.57 3.39 -19.36
N LEU A 104 4.33 4.29 -18.74
CA LEU A 104 5.59 4.78 -19.29
C LEU A 104 6.60 3.64 -19.43
N GLY A 105 6.73 2.79 -18.40
CA GLY A 105 7.60 1.61 -18.41
C GLY A 105 7.25 0.61 -19.50
N SER A 106 5.97 0.44 -19.83
CA SER A 106 5.53 -0.45 -20.91
C SER A 106 6.09 -0.07 -22.29
N ARG A 107 6.44 1.21 -22.46
CA ARG A 107 7.02 1.77 -23.69
C ARG A 107 8.55 1.75 -23.71
N PHE A 108 9.16 1.18 -22.69
CA PHE A 108 10.61 1.07 -22.59
C PHE A 108 11.17 0.13 -23.68
N THR A 109 12.04 0.64 -24.53
CA THR A 109 12.69 -0.13 -25.60
C THR A 109 14.19 -0.36 -25.37
N GLY A 110 14.72 0.11 -24.24
CA GLY A 110 16.11 -0.04 -23.85
C GLY A 110 16.47 -1.49 -23.47
N LYS A 111 17.76 -1.77 -23.42
CA LYS A 111 18.30 -3.01 -22.85
C LYS A 111 18.96 -2.68 -21.51
N ILE A 112 18.60 -3.44 -20.48
CA ILE A 112 19.25 -3.42 -19.19
C ILE A 112 20.06 -4.69 -19.06
N ASP A 113 21.29 -4.61 -18.59
CA ASP A 113 22.16 -5.77 -18.45
C ASP A 113 21.67 -6.67 -17.31
N ASP A 114 21.83 -8.00 -17.51
CA ASP A 114 21.34 -8.99 -16.56
C ASP A 114 21.98 -8.85 -15.17
N GLU A 115 23.23 -8.38 -15.10
CA GLU A 115 23.93 -8.10 -13.84
C GLU A 115 23.22 -7.01 -12.99
N VAL A 116 22.59 -6.03 -13.64
CA VAL A 116 21.84 -4.95 -12.96
C VAL A 116 20.56 -5.52 -12.36
N TYR A 117 19.88 -6.42 -13.07
CA TYR A 117 18.69 -7.10 -12.52
C TYR A 117 19.05 -7.97 -11.31
N GLU A 118 20.15 -8.72 -11.39
CA GLU A 118 20.63 -9.56 -10.29
C GLU A 118 21.02 -8.71 -9.06
N ALA A 119 21.73 -7.61 -9.26
CA ALA A 119 22.09 -6.70 -8.17
C ALA A 119 20.85 -6.09 -7.50
N MET A 120 19.84 -5.69 -8.28
CA MET A 120 18.58 -5.18 -7.74
C MET A 120 17.81 -6.26 -6.98
N ARG A 121 17.71 -7.48 -7.54
CA ARG A 121 17.08 -8.62 -6.86
C ARG A 121 17.74 -8.91 -5.50
N GLU A 122 19.07 -8.91 -5.47
CA GLU A 122 19.81 -9.13 -4.22
C GLU A 122 19.53 -8.00 -3.21
N THR A 123 19.48 -6.76 -3.66
CA THR A 123 19.11 -5.61 -2.81
C THR A 123 17.71 -5.78 -2.23
N LEU A 124 16.73 -6.17 -3.04
CA LEU A 124 15.37 -6.45 -2.57
C LEU A 124 15.34 -7.60 -1.56
N MET A 125 16.09 -8.67 -1.82
CA MET A 125 16.24 -9.80 -0.89
C MET A 125 16.78 -9.36 0.47
N GLN A 126 17.83 -8.54 0.49
CA GLN A 126 18.42 -8.02 1.73
C GLN A 126 17.46 -7.08 2.48
N ASN A 127 16.70 -6.25 1.76
CA ASN A 127 15.70 -5.37 2.36
C ASN A 127 14.59 -6.19 3.05
N VAL A 128 14.10 -7.26 2.40
CA VAL A 128 13.10 -8.14 3.01
C VAL A 128 13.67 -8.82 4.25
N LYS A 129 14.90 -9.39 4.18
CA LYS A 129 15.55 -10.00 5.33
C LYS A 129 15.69 -9.01 6.50
N GLY A 130 16.11 -7.78 6.22
CA GLY A 130 16.25 -6.72 7.23
C GLY A 130 14.90 -6.36 7.88
N SER A 131 13.84 -6.22 7.07
CA SER A 131 12.50 -5.91 7.57
C SER A 131 11.93 -7.03 8.45
N LEU A 132 12.06 -8.28 8.02
CA LEU A 132 11.61 -9.45 8.78
C LEU A 132 12.37 -9.60 10.10
N ALA A 133 13.69 -9.36 10.10
CA ALA A 133 14.50 -9.40 11.30
C ALA A 133 14.04 -8.35 12.32
N GLN A 134 13.67 -7.14 11.88
CA GLN A 134 13.11 -6.09 12.76
C GLN A 134 11.77 -6.49 13.38
N GLN A 135 10.97 -7.28 12.65
CA GLN A 135 9.67 -7.78 13.10
C GLN A 135 9.78 -9.09 13.91
N GLY A 136 10.98 -9.64 14.05
CA GLY A 136 11.23 -10.90 14.75
C GLY A 136 10.71 -12.15 13.99
N VAL A 137 10.46 -12.01 12.68
CA VAL A 137 9.97 -13.11 11.82
C VAL A 137 11.16 -13.81 11.19
N GLN A 138 11.15 -15.16 11.21
CA GLN A 138 12.18 -15.96 10.58
C GLN A 138 12.02 -15.94 9.05
N PHE A 139 13.14 -15.64 8.35
CA PHE A 139 13.13 -15.53 6.89
C PHE A 139 12.70 -16.84 6.21
N ASP A 140 13.18 -17.98 6.71
CA ASP A 140 12.86 -19.29 6.11
C ASP A 140 11.38 -19.66 6.25
N GLU A 141 10.75 -19.30 7.37
CA GLU A 141 9.30 -19.49 7.60
C GLU A 141 8.49 -18.61 6.63
N PHE A 142 8.87 -17.34 6.50
CA PHE A 142 8.24 -16.43 5.56
C PHE A 142 8.34 -16.93 4.12
N VAL A 143 9.52 -17.35 3.69
CA VAL A 143 9.76 -17.87 2.34
C VAL A 143 8.99 -19.17 2.08
N ALA A 144 8.87 -20.06 3.08
CA ALA A 144 8.07 -21.27 2.97
C ALA A 144 6.59 -20.95 2.71
N MET A 145 6.03 -19.93 3.38
CA MET A 145 4.66 -19.45 3.12
C MET A 145 4.47 -18.83 1.73
N GLN A 146 5.55 -18.34 1.11
CA GLN A 146 5.54 -17.77 -0.24
C GLN A 146 5.80 -18.81 -1.35
N GLY A 147 5.69 -20.11 -1.04
CA GLY A 147 5.90 -21.20 -2.01
C GLY A 147 7.36 -21.61 -2.19
N GLY A 148 8.24 -21.23 -1.25
CA GLY A 148 9.65 -21.60 -1.22
C GLY A 148 10.58 -20.61 -1.91
N ILE A 149 11.90 -20.82 -1.70
CA ILE A 149 12.94 -19.87 -2.12
C ILE A 149 12.97 -19.61 -3.64
N GLN A 150 12.63 -20.60 -4.44
CA GLN A 150 12.64 -20.45 -5.90
C GLN A 150 11.52 -19.53 -6.38
N GLN A 151 10.30 -19.74 -5.88
CA GLN A 151 9.15 -18.92 -6.24
C GLN A 151 9.33 -17.49 -5.71
N PHE A 152 9.79 -17.34 -4.47
CA PHE A 152 10.11 -16.06 -3.87
C PHE A 152 11.19 -15.30 -4.66
N SER A 153 12.30 -15.98 -5.05
CA SER A 153 13.35 -15.37 -5.87
C SER A 153 12.83 -14.91 -7.24
N MET A 154 11.95 -15.71 -7.88
CA MET A 154 11.33 -15.33 -9.15
C MET A 154 10.44 -14.10 -8.99
N MET A 155 9.67 -14.03 -7.92
CA MET A 155 8.83 -12.84 -7.61
C MET A 155 9.70 -11.58 -7.43
N LEU A 156 10.82 -11.69 -6.71
CA LEU A 156 11.76 -10.58 -6.55
C LEU A 156 12.41 -10.18 -7.87
N MET A 157 12.67 -11.12 -8.78
CA MET A 157 13.21 -10.81 -10.12
C MET A 157 12.21 -10.02 -10.96
N VAL A 158 10.93 -10.39 -10.93
CA VAL A 158 9.86 -9.64 -11.61
C VAL A 158 9.76 -8.23 -11.05
N GLN A 159 9.78 -8.09 -9.72
CA GLN A 159 9.75 -6.80 -9.04
C GLN A 159 10.98 -5.94 -9.38
N ALA A 160 12.18 -6.53 -9.37
CA ALA A 160 13.42 -5.85 -9.76
C ALA A 160 13.33 -5.32 -11.18
N ARG A 161 12.82 -6.14 -12.12
CA ARG A 161 12.63 -5.74 -13.51
C ARG A 161 11.69 -4.55 -13.64
N GLN A 162 10.54 -4.61 -12.98
CA GLN A 162 9.56 -3.53 -13.00
C GLN A 162 10.16 -2.24 -12.46
N MET A 163 10.81 -2.27 -11.29
CA MET A 163 11.42 -1.10 -10.67
C MET A 163 12.52 -0.47 -11.54
N LEU A 164 13.37 -1.29 -12.17
CA LEU A 164 14.44 -0.79 -13.03
C LEU A 164 13.88 -0.16 -14.30
N VAL A 165 12.92 -0.82 -14.96
CA VAL A 165 12.30 -0.30 -16.18
C VAL A 165 11.59 1.04 -15.90
N GLN A 166 10.80 1.11 -14.83
CA GLN A 166 10.16 2.36 -14.40
C GLN A 166 11.20 3.46 -14.10
N GLY A 167 12.23 3.12 -13.32
CA GLY A 167 13.28 4.06 -12.94
C GLY A 167 13.99 4.66 -14.16
N TYR A 168 14.46 3.82 -15.07
CA TYR A 168 15.14 4.29 -16.29
C TYR A 168 14.22 5.06 -17.22
N SER A 169 12.94 4.69 -17.29
CA SER A 169 11.95 5.43 -18.08
C SER A 169 11.71 6.83 -17.52
N LEU A 170 11.61 6.96 -16.20
CA LEU A 170 11.47 8.25 -15.52
C LEU A 170 12.74 9.10 -15.64
N ASP A 171 13.94 8.50 -15.56
CA ASP A 171 15.20 9.17 -15.79
C ASP A 171 15.33 9.69 -17.23
N ALA A 172 14.83 8.94 -18.20
CA ALA A 172 14.77 9.35 -19.60
C ALA A 172 13.81 10.53 -19.78
N LEU A 173 12.62 10.47 -19.18
CA LEU A 173 11.64 11.55 -19.19
C LEU A 173 12.21 12.83 -18.55
N PHE A 174 12.84 12.71 -17.38
CA PHE A 174 13.47 13.84 -16.69
C PHE A 174 14.48 14.58 -17.59
N ARG A 175 15.31 13.82 -18.30
CA ARG A 175 16.30 14.38 -19.24
C ARG A 175 15.66 14.94 -20.50
N HIS A 176 14.64 14.27 -21.06
CA HIS A 176 13.96 14.71 -22.28
C HIS A 176 13.28 16.06 -22.09
N GLU A 177 12.62 16.24 -20.95
CA GLU A 177 11.92 17.48 -20.62
C GLU A 177 12.86 18.56 -20.04
N ASN A 178 14.19 18.30 -20.01
CA ASN A 178 15.20 19.21 -19.46
C ASN A 178 14.84 19.74 -18.06
N MET A 179 14.37 18.85 -17.17
CA MET A 179 13.95 19.25 -15.83
C MET A 179 15.16 19.57 -14.95
N ASP A 180 15.06 20.64 -14.17
CA ASP A 180 16.04 20.97 -13.14
C ASP A 180 15.53 20.57 -11.76
N LEU A 181 16.44 20.16 -10.88
CA LEU A 181 16.13 19.87 -9.49
C LEU A 181 16.27 21.11 -8.61
N THR A 182 15.24 21.39 -7.85
CA THR A 182 15.25 22.41 -6.80
C THR A 182 15.50 21.77 -5.41
N ASP A 183 15.86 22.59 -4.43
CA ASP A 183 15.96 22.13 -3.04
C ASP A 183 14.65 21.55 -2.51
N GLU A 184 13.51 22.08 -2.97
CA GLU A 184 12.18 21.56 -2.60
C GLU A 184 11.93 20.15 -3.18
N ASP A 185 12.39 19.86 -4.40
CA ASP A 185 12.30 18.52 -4.97
C ASP A 185 13.12 17.50 -4.15
N ILE A 186 14.30 17.90 -3.69
CA ILE A 186 15.15 17.08 -2.83
C ILE A 186 14.48 16.84 -1.47
N LEU A 187 13.90 17.88 -0.87
CA LEU A 187 13.16 17.74 0.39
C LEU A 187 11.90 16.89 0.23
N ALA A 188 11.23 16.95 -0.93
CA ALA A 188 10.10 16.10 -1.24
C ALA A 188 10.50 14.61 -1.30
N ALA A 189 11.66 14.29 -1.87
CA ALA A 189 12.21 12.93 -1.83
C ALA A 189 12.54 12.48 -0.40
N CYS A 190 13.11 13.36 0.41
CA CYS A 190 13.36 13.07 1.82
C CYS A 190 12.06 12.83 2.61
N ARG A 191 10.99 13.61 2.35
CA ARG A 191 9.66 13.41 2.96
C ARG A 191 9.04 12.08 2.57
N ALA A 192 9.26 11.60 1.33
CA ALA A 192 8.80 10.29 0.90
C ALA A 192 9.50 9.15 1.66
N MET A 193 10.76 9.34 2.06
CA MET A 193 11.52 8.36 2.84
C MET A 193 11.17 8.41 4.33
N ASN A 194 11.07 9.60 4.91
CA ASN A 194 10.68 9.83 6.29
C ASN A 194 9.90 11.14 6.42
N PRO A 195 8.57 11.08 6.49
CA PRO A 195 7.72 12.26 6.60
C PRO A 195 7.95 13.08 7.88
N ALA A 196 8.39 12.42 8.97
CA ALA A 196 8.54 13.07 10.27
C ALA A 196 9.77 13.98 10.33
N ASP A 197 10.89 13.60 9.69
CA ASP A 197 12.13 14.38 9.72
C ASP A 197 12.91 14.29 8.39
N PRO A 198 12.47 14.99 7.35
CA PRO A 198 13.13 14.99 6.06
C PRO A 198 14.53 15.63 6.07
N THR A 199 14.77 16.57 6.99
CA THR A 199 16.05 17.27 7.07
C THR A 199 17.17 16.40 7.60
N THR A 200 16.87 15.52 8.54
CA THR A 200 17.82 14.52 9.05
C THR A 200 18.13 13.46 7.99
N VAL A 201 17.12 13.02 7.20
CA VAL A 201 17.34 12.11 6.06
C VAL A 201 18.33 12.74 5.06
N ARG A 202 18.11 13.99 4.67
CA ARG A 202 19.03 14.70 3.76
C ARG A 202 20.46 14.71 4.30
N ARG A 203 20.63 15.14 5.55
CA ARG A 203 21.94 15.24 6.19
C ARG A 203 22.65 13.89 6.27
N GLN A 204 21.94 12.83 6.61
CA GLN A 204 22.49 11.47 6.68
C GLN A 204 22.92 10.95 5.31
N MET A 205 22.08 11.09 4.29
CA MET A 205 22.40 10.63 2.94
C MET A 205 23.57 11.42 2.33
N GLU A 206 23.59 12.73 2.48
CA GLU A 206 24.71 13.55 2.02
C GLU A 206 25.99 13.23 2.79
N GLY A 207 25.92 13.05 4.12
CA GLY A 207 27.06 12.70 4.96
C GLY A 207 27.63 11.30 4.66
N ASN A 208 26.80 10.35 4.25
CA ASN A 208 27.20 8.99 3.86
C ASN A 208 27.64 8.89 2.39
N GLY A 209 27.74 10.00 1.64
CA GLY A 209 28.10 9.99 0.24
C GLY A 209 26.99 9.51 -0.70
N GLN A 210 25.75 9.37 -0.21
CA GLN A 210 24.59 8.93 -0.96
C GLN A 210 23.76 10.07 -1.57
N GLY A 211 24.32 11.29 -1.64
CA GLY A 211 23.64 12.46 -2.21
C GLY A 211 23.24 12.29 -3.68
N PHE A 212 23.94 11.42 -4.43
CA PHE A 212 23.58 11.11 -5.82
C PHE A 212 22.28 10.28 -5.88
N VAL A 213 22.09 9.30 -4.99
CA VAL A 213 20.87 8.49 -4.89
C VAL A 213 19.68 9.37 -4.53
N LEU A 214 19.88 10.32 -3.61
CA LEU A 214 18.85 11.27 -3.23
C LEU A 214 18.41 12.16 -4.43
N ARG A 215 19.36 12.65 -5.23
CA ARG A 215 19.06 13.43 -6.44
C ARG A 215 18.35 12.60 -7.51
N GLU A 216 18.77 11.36 -7.71
CA GLU A 216 18.13 10.42 -8.62
C GLU A 216 16.67 10.17 -8.20
N THR A 217 16.44 9.88 -6.93
CA THR A 217 15.09 9.70 -6.39
C THR A 217 14.24 10.96 -6.56
N ALA A 218 14.79 12.15 -6.27
CA ALA A 218 14.10 13.41 -6.45
C ALA A 218 13.74 13.68 -7.93
N GLY A 219 14.65 13.35 -8.85
CA GLY A 219 14.41 13.46 -10.29
C GLY A 219 13.27 12.57 -10.77
N ARG A 220 13.27 11.30 -10.34
CA ARG A 220 12.22 10.35 -10.67
C ARG A 220 10.86 10.76 -10.11
N LEU A 221 10.81 11.24 -8.86
CA LEU A 221 9.59 11.75 -8.25
C LEU A 221 9.04 12.98 -9.01
N LYS A 222 9.92 13.88 -9.40
CA LYS A 222 9.54 15.05 -10.20
C LYS A 222 9.01 14.66 -11.58
N ALA A 223 9.72 13.78 -12.27
CA ALA A 223 9.30 13.27 -13.57
C ALA A 223 7.95 12.54 -13.50
N ASN A 224 7.73 11.74 -12.46
CA ASN A 224 6.47 11.01 -12.29
C ASN A 224 5.28 11.96 -12.01
N ARG A 225 5.48 13.00 -11.21
CA ARG A 225 4.45 14.04 -10.99
C ARG A 225 4.12 14.77 -12.29
N TRP A 226 5.14 15.18 -13.02
CA TRP A 226 4.98 15.84 -14.33
C TRP A 226 4.23 14.92 -15.31
N LEU A 227 4.59 13.62 -15.34
CA LEU A 227 3.93 12.63 -16.18
C LEU A 227 2.44 12.55 -15.86
N LEU A 228 2.06 12.45 -14.59
CA LEU A 228 0.66 12.39 -14.18
C LEU A 228 -0.11 13.67 -14.53
N GLU A 229 0.52 14.84 -14.40
CA GLU A 229 -0.08 16.15 -14.73
C GLU A 229 -0.35 16.31 -16.23
N HIS A 230 0.43 15.62 -17.09
CA HIS A 230 0.28 15.66 -18.55
C HIS A 230 -0.39 14.41 -19.13
N ALA A 231 -0.70 13.41 -18.29
CA ALA A 231 -1.38 12.19 -18.69
C ALA A 231 -2.88 12.40 -18.85
N ASN A 232 -3.46 11.73 -19.84
CA ASN A 232 -4.91 11.65 -19.96
C ASN A 232 -5.43 10.51 -19.08
N VAL A 233 -5.95 10.84 -17.89
CA VAL A 233 -6.48 9.88 -16.94
C VAL A 233 -7.94 9.59 -17.25
N VAL A 234 -8.24 8.35 -17.65
CA VAL A 234 -9.61 7.88 -17.89
C VAL A 234 -10.04 7.04 -16.68
N ILE A 235 -11.16 7.41 -16.05
CA ILE A 235 -11.76 6.67 -14.95
C ILE A 235 -12.86 5.79 -15.50
N GLU A 236 -12.65 4.48 -15.55
CA GLU A 236 -13.68 3.53 -15.96
C GLU A 236 -14.82 3.50 -14.92
N GLY A 237 -16.07 3.63 -15.38
CA GLY A 237 -17.26 3.58 -14.52
C GLY A 237 -17.84 4.94 -14.10
N GLN A 238 -17.17 6.05 -14.35
CA GLN A 238 -17.84 7.35 -14.32
C GLN A 238 -18.47 7.63 -15.68
N GLN A 239 -19.80 7.73 -15.74
CA GLN A 239 -20.45 8.36 -16.89
C GLN A 239 -19.88 9.78 -17.01
N PRO A 240 -19.44 10.22 -18.21
CA PRO A 240 -19.00 11.59 -18.38
C PRO A 240 -20.12 12.52 -17.91
N ALA A 241 -19.78 13.48 -17.05
CA ALA A 241 -20.74 14.51 -16.66
C ALA A 241 -21.32 15.13 -17.95
N PRO A 242 -22.65 15.30 -18.05
CA PRO A 242 -23.25 15.91 -19.22
C PRO A 242 -22.57 17.25 -19.46
N ALA A 243 -22.06 17.44 -20.69
CA ALA A 243 -21.45 18.70 -21.09
C ALA A 243 -22.39 19.84 -20.69
N ALA A 244 -21.85 20.81 -19.96
CA ALA A 244 -22.63 21.99 -19.59
C ALA A 244 -23.17 22.59 -20.89
N GLU A 245 -24.48 22.53 -21.06
CA GLU A 245 -25.23 23.17 -22.17
C GLU A 245 -24.87 24.66 -22.09
N GLU A 246 -24.17 25.16 -23.09
CA GLU A 246 -23.98 26.60 -23.26
C GLU A 246 -25.35 27.28 -23.26
N ALA A 247 -25.57 28.12 -22.26
CA ALA A 247 -26.77 28.95 -22.19
C ALA A 247 -26.89 29.77 -23.49
N PRO A 248 -28.08 29.82 -24.12
CA PRO A 248 -28.25 30.58 -25.33
C PRO A 248 -28.00 32.05 -25.06
N LYS A 249 -27.12 32.68 -25.88
CA LYS A 249 -26.92 34.11 -25.90
C LYS A 249 -28.25 34.76 -26.29
N ALA A 250 -28.81 35.52 -25.36
CA ALA A 250 -29.94 36.41 -25.65
C ALA A 250 -29.47 37.52 -26.62
N GLU A 251 -30.18 37.63 -27.73
CA GLU A 251 -30.15 38.79 -28.65
C GLU A 251 -30.76 40.02 -27.99
#